data_38243859f6fb67bd7c56db3dba660153
#
_entry.id   38243859f6fb67bd7c56db3dba660153
#
_cell.length_a   1.000
_cell.length_b   1.000
_cell.length_c   1.000
_cell.angle_alpha   90.00
_cell.angle_beta   90.00
_cell.angle_gamma   90.00
#
_symmetry.space_group_name_H-M   'P 1'
#
loop_
_entity.id
_entity.type
_entity.pdbx_description
1 polymer ?
#
loop_
_entity_poly.entity_id
_entity_poly.type
_entity_poly.pdbx_seq_one_letter_code
_entity_poly.pdbx_strand_id
1 'polypeptide(L)'
;MRIKIKYLVILIIFVLIVTKCKSSSHEYYLSNPTNSEIKLVLDSKEYKLKPQTFQKVKLKTGKHNLKTHKGENVNFIVYYDSTGGIINPSRESYLIFSEVYGSLTTNTGAMLRESELKIGKLGFEVVADVTNRLIIDKNLYKWDYNLGEKLPESVVVSKMEKHDSKKKIFTRKEFVEYIEEVSKRKLPAEARTAILNDKITVDGKDDTYTEILKLYEDNFTVPNYNTPGLKEIVQKMVDVKNKYAKAYKAREQKKLKKEMEKLLKEMEKLNKSYVENDSGKNVYYYPYVYINQGTIIEK
;
A
#
# COMPACT_ATOMS: atom_id res chain seq x y z
N MET A 1 46.27 -34.05 -14.00
CA MET A 1 45.66 -33.49 -12.81
C MET A 1 45.25 -32.01 -12.93
N ARG A 2 45.93 -31.16 -13.68
CA ARG A 2 45.61 -29.72 -13.85
C ARG A 2 44.26 -29.39 -14.57
N ILE A 3 43.78 -30.27 -15.43
CA ILE A 3 42.51 -30.06 -16.17
C ILE A 3 41.30 -30.16 -15.26
N LYS A 4 41.29 -31.05 -14.26
CA LYS A 4 40.15 -31.22 -13.33
C LYS A 4 39.91 -30.01 -12.42
N ILE A 5 40.98 -29.29 -12.07
CA ILE A 5 40.86 -28.08 -11.22
C ILE A 5 40.20 -26.93 -11.98
N LYS A 6 40.51 -26.74 -13.28
CA LYS A 6 39.88 -25.71 -14.10
C LYS A 6 38.35 -25.91 -14.23
N TYR A 7 37.92 -27.15 -14.44
CA TYR A 7 36.49 -27.47 -14.54
C TYR A 7 35.78 -27.29 -13.19
N LEU A 8 36.45 -27.61 -12.08
CA LEU A 8 35.88 -27.37 -10.74
C LEU A 8 35.71 -25.87 -10.46
N VAL A 9 36.68 -25.04 -10.82
CA VAL A 9 36.60 -23.58 -10.67
C VAL A 9 35.51 -23.00 -11.54
N ILE A 10 35.35 -23.45 -12.79
CA ILE A 10 34.25 -23.00 -13.68
C ILE A 10 32.90 -23.43 -13.12
N LEU A 11 32.76 -24.64 -12.58
CA LEU A 11 31.55 -25.13 -11.96
C LEU A 11 31.17 -24.31 -10.72
N ILE A 12 32.14 -23.97 -9.87
CA ILE A 12 31.95 -23.14 -8.68
C ILE A 12 31.51 -21.71 -9.08
N ILE A 13 32.13 -21.11 -10.11
CA ILE A 13 31.77 -19.81 -10.64
C ILE A 13 30.33 -19.85 -11.20
N PHE A 14 29.97 -20.91 -11.92
CA PHE A 14 28.64 -21.10 -12.48
C PHE A 14 27.57 -21.23 -11.37
N VAL A 15 27.86 -22.01 -10.33
CA VAL A 15 26.99 -22.15 -9.15
C VAL A 15 26.84 -20.81 -8.41
N LEU A 16 27.92 -20.03 -8.27
CA LEU A 16 27.86 -18.70 -7.64
C LEU A 16 27.08 -17.65 -8.46
N ILE A 17 27.05 -17.77 -9.79
CA ILE A 17 26.28 -16.91 -10.67
C ILE A 17 24.77 -17.24 -10.57
N VAL A 18 24.42 -18.53 -10.51
CA VAL A 18 23.03 -18.98 -10.43
C VAL A 18 22.38 -18.62 -9.06
N THR A 19 23.19 -18.57 -7.98
CA THR A 19 22.67 -18.25 -6.64
C THR A 19 22.41 -16.75 -6.40
N LYS A 20 22.85 -15.85 -7.29
CA LYS A 20 22.67 -14.39 -7.11
C LYS A 20 21.36 -13.81 -7.65
N CYS A 21 20.52 -14.59 -8.31
CA CYS A 21 19.19 -14.15 -8.74
C CYS A 21 18.07 -14.60 -7.80
N LYS A 22 18.15 -14.28 -6.49
CA LYS A 22 16.94 -14.30 -5.65
C LYS A 22 16.08 -13.13 -6.09
N SER A 23 15.18 -13.37 -7.04
CA SER A 23 14.05 -12.49 -7.30
C SER A 23 13.24 -12.39 -6.00
N SER A 24 13.12 -11.19 -5.44
CA SER A 24 12.24 -10.97 -4.31
C SER A 24 10.81 -11.35 -4.72
N SER A 25 10.14 -12.13 -3.88
CA SER A 25 8.73 -12.46 -4.06
C SER A 25 7.92 -11.91 -2.89
N HIS A 26 6.74 -11.43 -3.17
CA HIS A 26 5.87 -10.72 -2.26
C HIS A 26 4.54 -11.46 -2.15
N GLU A 27 3.98 -11.55 -0.95
CA GLU A 27 2.71 -12.23 -0.72
C GLU A 27 1.53 -11.31 -1.07
N TYR A 28 0.63 -11.83 -1.91
CA TYR A 28 -0.64 -11.18 -2.27
C TYR A 28 -1.80 -12.10 -1.94
N TYR A 29 -2.95 -11.49 -1.68
CA TYR A 29 -4.21 -12.19 -1.43
C TYR A 29 -5.12 -12.02 -2.66
N LEU A 30 -5.41 -13.10 -3.39
CA LEU A 30 -6.51 -13.10 -4.36
C LEU A 30 -7.80 -13.21 -3.54
N SER A 31 -8.65 -12.20 -3.54
CA SER A 31 -9.80 -12.17 -2.66
C SER A 31 -11.12 -12.14 -3.42
N ASN A 32 -12.07 -12.94 -2.96
CA ASN A 32 -13.45 -12.95 -3.42
C ASN A 32 -14.40 -12.71 -2.25
N PRO A 33 -14.73 -11.46 -1.91
CA PRO A 33 -15.70 -11.15 -0.86
C PRO A 33 -17.16 -11.21 -1.34
N THR A 34 -17.42 -11.66 -2.57
CA THR A 34 -18.77 -11.78 -3.12
C THR A 34 -19.45 -13.10 -2.71
N ASN A 35 -20.75 -13.21 -2.98
CA ASN A 35 -21.54 -14.41 -2.71
C ASN A 35 -21.51 -15.43 -3.87
N SER A 36 -20.75 -15.17 -4.92
CA SER A 36 -20.63 -16.06 -6.10
C SER A 36 -19.18 -16.49 -6.31
N GLU A 37 -18.96 -17.65 -6.90
CA GLU A 37 -17.63 -18.07 -7.35
C GLU A 37 -17.14 -17.12 -8.45
N ILE A 38 -15.88 -16.71 -8.38
CA ILE A 38 -15.23 -15.93 -9.43
C ILE A 38 -14.03 -16.66 -10.00
N LYS A 39 -13.77 -16.41 -11.29
CA LYS A 39 -12.59 -16.91 -12.01
C LYS A 39 -11.74 -15.74 -12.43
N LEU A 40 -10.43 -15.92 -12.36
CA LEU A 40 -9.47 -14.93 -12.85
C LEU A 40 -8.25 -15.64 -13.42
N VAL A 41 -7.49 -14.95 -14.25
CA VAL A 41 -6.19 -15.43 -14.76
C VAL A 41 -5.11 -14.45 -14.32
N LEU A 42 -4.11 -14.95 -13.61
CA LEU A 42 -2.95 -14.18 -13.18
C LEU A 42 -1.69 -14.86 -13.73
N ASP A 43 -0.92 -14.15 -14.56
CA ASP A 43 0.27 -14.66 -15.23
C ASP A 43 0.03 -15.98 -15.97
N SER A 44 -1.05 -16.05 -16.75
CA SER A 44 -1.48 -17.24 -17.50
C SER A 44 -1.97 -18.42 -16.63
N LYS A 45 -2.00 -18.28 -15.31
CA LYS A 45 -2.56 -19.30 -14.40
C LYS A 45 -3.99 -18.95 -14.02
N GLU A 46 -4.91 -19.89 -14.23
CA GLU A 46 -6.31 -19.74 -13.81
C GLU A 46 -6.47 -20.00 -12.31
N TYR A 47 -7.28 -19.18 -11.68
CA TYR A 47 -7.69 -19.28 -10.28
C TYR A 47 -9.22 -19.26 -10.19
N LYS A 48 -9.76 -20.15 -9.36
CA LYS A 48 -11.17 -20.20 -9.00
C LYS A 48 -11.29 -19.92 -7.51
N LEU A 49 -11.99 -18.86 -7.17
CA LEU A 49 -12.17 -18.42 -5.79
C LEU A 49 -13.62 -18.64 -5.39
N LYS A 50 -13.83 -19.48 -4.39
CA LYS A 50 -15.15 -19.70 -3.80
C LYS A 50 -15.69 -18.40 -3.17
N PRO A 51 -17.02 -18.29 -2.99
CA PRO A 51 -17.63 -17.17 -2.29
C PRO A 51 -16.99 -16.93 -0.92
N GLN A 52 -16.79 -15.67 -0.55
CA GLN A 52 -16.30 -15.26 0.77
C GLN A 52 -14.96 -15.91 1.17
N THR A 53 -14.07 -16.12 0.18
CA THR A 53 -12.73 -16.70 0.43
C THR A 53 -11.62 -15.85 -0.17
N PHE A 54 -10.42 -16.13 0.28
CA PHE A 54 -9.19 -15.61 -0.33
C PHE A 54 -8.15 -16.74 -0.47
N GLN A 55 -7.19 -16.53 -1.38
CA GLN A 55 -6.06 -17.42 -1.59
C GLN A 55 -4.76 -16.61 -1.62
N LYS A 56 -3.75 -17.08 -0.89
CA LYS A 56 -2.41 -16.49 -0.91
C LYS A 56 -1.66 -16.89 -2.17
N VAL A 57 -1.02 -15.92 -2.80
CA VAL A 57 -0.14 -16.12 -3.96
C VAL A 57 1.16 -15.36 -3.74
N LYS A 58 2.25 -15.85 -4.33
CA LYS A 58 3.55 -15.17 -4.32
C LYS A 58 3.83 -14.58 -5.70
N LEU A 59 3.94 -13.27 -5.78
CA LEU A 59 4.32 -12.56 -6.99
C LEU A 59 5.80 -12.16 -6.91
N LYS A 60 6.53 -12.37 -7.98
CA LYS A 60 7.92 -11.91 -8.10
C LYS A 60 7.94 -10.42 -8.41
N THR A 61 9.05 -9.75 -8.09
CA THR A 61 9.29 -8.42 -8.62
C THR A 61 9.29 -8.43 -10.14
N GLY A 62 8.52 -7.54 -10.78
CA GLY A 62 8.44 -7.43 -12.23
C GLY A 62 7.03 -7.20 -12.75
N LYS A 63 6.88 -7.44 -14.06
CA LYS A 63 5.59 -7.29 -14.75
C LYS A 63 4.70 -8.50 -14.54
N HIS A 64 3.42 -8.23 -14.36
CA HIS A 64 2.36 -9.21 -14.20
C HIS A 64 1.15 -8.84 -15.05
N ASN A 65 0.33 -9.82 -15.40
CA ASN A 65 -0.92 -9.63 -16.12
C ASN A 65 -2.07 -10.26 -15.36
N LEU A 66 -3.16 -9.53 -15.21
CA LEU A 66 -4.38 -9.96 -14.55
C LEU A 66 -5.57 -9.83 -15.51
N LYS A 67 -6.28 -10.95 -15.73
CA LYS A 67 -7.59 -10.96 -16.41
C LYS A 67 -8.67 -11.29 -15.39
N THR A 68 -9.60 -10.37 -15.17
CA THR A 68 -10.69 -10.55 -14.21
C THR A 68 -11.90 -11.25 -14.84
N HIS A 69 -12.79 -11.78 -14.02
CA HIS A 69 -14.09 -12.33 -14.43
C HIS A 69 -15.02 -11.29 -15.07
N LYS A 70 -14.77 -10.00 -14.88
CA LYS A 70 -15.49 -8.89 -15.49
C LYS A 70 -14.93 -8.49 -16.86
N GLY A 71 -13.94 -9.24 -17.39
CA GLY A 71 -13.31 -8.99 -18.68
C GLY A 71 -12.20 -7.93 -18.66
N GLU A 72 -11.86 -7.35 -17.52
CA GLU A 72 -10.71 -6.44 -17.41
C GLU A 72 -9.42 -7.22 -17.67
N ASN A 73 -8.52 -6.65 -18.49
CA ASN A 73 -7.19 -7.18 -18.76
C ASN A 73 -6.17 -6.10 -18.40
N VAL A 74 -5.47 -6.27 -17.29
CA VAL A 74 -4.65 -5.23 -16.67
C VAL A 74 -3.22 -5.72 -16.51
N ASN A 75 -2.26 -4.93 -17.00
CA ASN A 75 -0.85 -5.12 -16.69
C ASN A 75 -0.47 -4.30 -15.46
N PHE A 76 0.38 -4.86 -14.61
CA PHE A 76 0.89 -4.15 -13.44
C PHE A 76 2.32 -4.55 -13.12
N ILE A 77 3.02 -3.70 -12.38
CA ILE A 77 4.39 -3.93 -11.94
C ILE A 77 4.38 -4.11 -10.43
N VAL A 78 5.01 -5.18 -9.95
CA VAL A 78 5.34 -5.39 -8.54
C VAL A 78 6.77 -4.91 -8.30
N TYR A 79 6.95 -3.98 -7.39
CA TYR A 79 8.26 -3.43 -7.06
C TYR A 79 9.02 -4.31 -6.07
N TYR A 80 10.36 -4.15 -6.05
CA TYR A 80 11.25 -4.98 -5.24
C TYR A 80 11.05 -4.81 -3.72
N ASP A 81 10.51 -3.70 -3.30
CA ASP A 81 10.22 -3.34 -1.91
C ASP A 81 8.71 -3.38 -1.58
N SER A 82 7.92 -4.04 -2.43
CA SER A 82 6.52 -4.31 -2.14
C SER A 82 6.39 -5.12 -0.84
N THR A 83 5.50 -4.71 0.01
CA THR A 83 5.08 -5.47 1.20
C THR A 83 3.88 -6.38 0.92
N GLY A 84 3.47 -6.47 -0.36
CA GLY A 84 2.34 -7.26 -0.81
C GLY A 84 1.05 -6.45 -0.92
N GLY A 85 -0.08 -7.13 -0.93
CA GLY A 85 -1.37 -6.47 -1.09
C GLY A 85 -2.52 -7.44 -1.34
N ILE A 86 -3.64 -6.88 -1.80
CA ILE A 86 -4.82 -7.66 -2.18
C ILE A 86 -5.12 -7.41 -3.65
N ILE A 87 -5.37 -8.47 -4.39
CA ILE A 87 -5.96 -8.44 -5.72
C ILE A 87 -7.47 -8.64 -5.54
N ASN A 88 -8.24 -7.61 -5.88
CA ASN A 88 -9.68 -7.47 -5.68
C ASN A 88 -10.41 -7.43 -7.03
N PRO A 89 -10.59 -8.58 -7.70
CA PRO A 89 -11.14 -8.61 -9.06
C PRO A 89 -12.62 -8.25 -9.13
N SER A 90 -13.32 -8.26 -8.01
CA SER A 90 -14.73 -7.84 -7.90
C SER A 90 -14.90 -6.35 -7.65
N ARG A 91 -13.82 -5.64 -7.27
CA ARG A 91 -13.84 -4.23 -6.86
C ARG A 91 -14.80 -3.95 -5.71
N GLU A 92 -14.95 -4.91 -4.82
CA GLU A 92 -15.68 -4.72 -3.58
C GLU A 92 -14.91 -3.82 -2.62
N SER A 93 -15.64 -3.13 -1.73
CA SER A 93 -15.02 -2.24 -0.75
C SER A 93 -14.36 -3.03 0.38
N TYR A 94 -13.15 -2.61 0.73
CA TYR A 94 -12.40 -3.04 1.91
C TYR A 94 -12.27 -1.89 2.87
N LEU A 95 -12.35 -2.19 4.15
CA LEU A 95 -12.15 -1.24 5.23
C LEU A 95 -10.80 -1.52 5.90
N ILE A 96 -9.97 -0.49 6.04
CA ILE A 96 -8.75 -0.54 6.82
C ILE A 96 -9.01 0.23 8.10
N PHE A 97 -9.24 -0.51 9.19
CA PHE A 97 -9.62 0.03 10.48
C PHE A 97 -8.41 0.06 11.42
N SER A 98 -8.29 1.15 12.18
CA SER A 98 -7.23 1.33 13.16
C SER A 98 -7.80 1.16 14.56
N GLU A 99 -7.34 0.11 15.26
CA GLU A 99 -7.60 -0.07 16.68
C GLU A 99 -6.53 0.64 17.50
N VAL A 100 -6.96 1.41 18.49
CA VAL A 100 -6.06 2.19 19.35
C VAL A 100 -5.96 1.54 20.71
N TYR A 101 -4.73 1.21 21.11
CA TYR A 101 -4.40 0.61 22.39
C TYR A 101 -3.68 1.61 23.27
N GLY A 102 -4.08 1.74 24.54
CA GLY A 102 -3.39 2.62 25.48
C GLY A 102 -4.27 3.15 26.60
N SER A 103 -3.73 4.08 27.41
CA SER A 103 -4.45 4.66 28.54
C SER A 103 -5.41 5.76 28.07
N LEU A 104 -6.68 5.64 28.43
CA LEU A 104 -7.73 6.64 28.18
C LEU A 104 -7.48 7.97 28.92
N THR A 105 -6.50 8.02 29.85
CA THR A 105 -6.19 9.24 30.63
C THR A 105 -5.36 10.27 29.86
N THR A 106 -4.88 9.93 28.67
CA THR A 106 -4.17 10.85 27.80
C THR A 106 -5.05 11.22 26.62
N ASN A 107 -5.03 12.50 26.27
CA ASN A 107 -5.78 13.10 25.17
C ASN A 107 -5.36 12.48 23.80
N THR A 108 -5.60 11.16 23.66
CA THR A 108 -5.23 10.35 22.48
C THR A 108 -6.03 10.74 21.24
N GLY A 109 -7.22 11.31 21.43
CA GLY A 109 -8.05 11.84 20.33
C GLY A 109 -7.40 13.00 19.55
N ALA A 110 -6.44 13.73 20.15
CA ALA A 110 -5.81 14.86 19.48
C ALA A 110 -4.74 14.46 18.45
N MET A 111 -4.24 13.21 18.46
CA MET A 111 -3.18 12.74 17.55
C MET A 111 -3.68 11.87 16.41
N LEU A 112 -4.86 11.26 16.53
CA LEU A 112 -5.46 10.46 15.48
C LEU A 112 -6.62 11.25 14.89
N ARG A 113 -6.51 11.58 13.63
CA ARG A 113 -7.61 12.22 12.90
C ARG A 113 -8.74 11.21 12.75
N GLU A 114 -9.79 11.36 13.55
CA GLU A 114 -11.04 10.65 13.35
C GLU A 114 -11.66 11.07 12.02
N SER A 115 -12.26 10.11 11.35
CA SER A 115 -12.93 10.25 10.08
C SER A 115 -14.36 9.77 10.20
N GLU A 116 -15.27 10.37 9.44
CA GLU A 116 -16.65 9.93 9.39
C GLU A 116 -16.76 8.69 8.48
N LEU A 117 -16.88 7.49 9.08
CA LEU A 117 -17.24 6.27 8.37
C LEU A 117 -18.75 6.22 8.18
N LYS A 118 -19.23 6.25 6.94
CA LYS A 118 -20.63 6.05 6.57
C LYS A 118 -20.83 4.72 5.88
N ILE A 119 -21.84 3.98 6.34
CA ILE A 119 -22.30 2.72 5.74
C ILE A 119 -23.81 2.83 5.54
N GLY A 120 -24.24 3.15 4.33
CA GLY A 120 -25.63 3.50 4.08
C GLY A 120 -26.08 4.69 4.91
N LYS A 121 -27.00 4.45 5.86
CA LYS A 121 -27.50 5.47 6.81
C LYS A 121 -26.75 5.46 8.16
N LEU A 122 -25.88 4.47 8.39
CA LEU A 122 -25.11 4.39 9.63
C LEU A 122 -23.89 5.32 9.55
N GLY A 123 -23.61 6.05 10.62
CA GLY A 123 -22.45 6.92 10.75
C GLY A 123 -21.65 6.57 12.00
N PHE A 124 -20.33 6.57 11.90
CA PHE A 124 -19.39 6.28 12.97
C PHE A 124 -18.20 7.23 12.88
N GLU A 125 -17.72 7.73 14.02
CA GLU A 125 -16.43 8.41 14.10
C GLU A 125 -15.35 7.40 14.45
N VAL A 126 -14.43 7.17 13.52
CA VAL A 126 -13.40 6.12 13.63
C VAL A 126 -12.13 6.54 12.88
N VAL A 127 -11.03 5.88 13.18
CA VAL A 127 -9.81 6.00 12.38
C VAL A 127 -9.81 4.88 11.35
N ALA A 128 -10.23 5.19 10.14
CA ALA A 128 -10.36 4.21 9.07
C ALA A 128 -10.03 4.78 7.70
N ASP A 129 -9.65 3.88 6.80
CA ASP A 129 -9.54 4.09 5.37
C ASP A 129 -10.48 3.13 4.64
N VAL A 130 -10.94 3.47 3.45
CA VAL A 130 -11.74 2.61 2.58
C VAL A 130 -11.16 2.59 1.18
N THR A 131 -11.29 1.44 0.51
CA THR A 131 -10.85 1.29 -0.88
C THR A 131 -11.59 0.18 -1.61
N ASN A 132 -11.83 0.37 -2.91
CA ASN A 132 -12.40 -0.63 -3.83
C ASN A 132 -11.47 -0.91 -5.03
N ARG A 133 -10.18 -0.58 -4.90
CA ARG A 133 -9.22 -0.73 -5.99
C ARG A 133 -9.04 -2.18 -6.42
N LEU A 134 -8.72 -2.37 -7.69
CA LEU A 134 -8.38 -3.70 -8.25
C LEU A 134 -7.16 -4.32 -7.56
N ILE A 135 -6.14 -3.48 -7.31
CA ILE A 135 -4.97 -3.85 -6.52
C ILE A 135 -4.88 -2.90 -5.34
N ILE A 136 -5.02 -3.45 -4.13
CA ILE A 136 -4.92 -2.73 -2.88
C ILE A 136 -3.51 -2.92 -2.36
N ASP A 137 -2.71 -1.87 -2.44
CA ASP A 137 -1.28 -1.87 -2.17
C ASP A 137 -1.00 -1.71 -0.67
N LYS A 138 -0.38 -2.71 -0.05
CA LYS A 138 -0.04 -2.66 1.39
C LYS A 138 0.97 -1.56 1.72
N ASN A 139 1.88 -1.21 0.82
CA ASN A 139 2.81 -0.10 1.04
C ASN A 139 2.09 1.24 1.20
N LEU A 140 0.97 1.39 0.52
CA LEU A 140 0.20 2.63 0.49
C LEU A 140 -0.70 2.76 1.72
N TYR A 141 -1.52 1.75 1.98
CA TYR A 141 -2.51 1.75 3.07
C TYR A 141 -1.94 1.33 4.43
N LYS A 142 -0.79 0.65 4.47
CA LYS A 142 0.01 0.32 5.67
C LYS A 142 -0.78 -0.39 6.78
N TRP A 143 -1.44 -1.49 6.46
CA TRP A 143 -2.07 -2.31 7.50
C TRP A 143 -1.08 -3.33 8.09
N ASP A 144 -1.29 -3.70 9.35
CA ASP A 144 -0.47 -4.68 10.09
C ASP A 144 -1.03 -6.10 9.91
N TYR A 145 -2.36 -6.25 10.05
CA TYR A 145 -3.07 -7.52 10.05
C TYR A 145 -3.83 -7.74 8.73
N ASN A 146 -3.57 -8.87 8.09
CA ASN A 146 -4.15 -9.24 6.80
C ASN A 146 -5.55 -9.86 6.96
N LEU A 147 -6.17 -10.23 5.81
CA LEU A 147 -7.41 -10.99 5.79
C LEU A 147 -7.25 -12.31 6.55
N GLY A 148 -8.25 -12.67 7.34
CA GLY A 148 -8.26 -13.87 8.19
C GLY A 148 -7.41 -13.78 9.46
N GLU A 149 -6.59 -12.74 9.64
CA GLU A 149 -5.84 -12.51 10.88
C GLU A 149 -6.70 -11.72 11.87
N LYS A 150 -6.55 -11.97 13.18
CA LYS A 150 -7.27 -11.22 14.23
C LYS A 150 -6.41 -10.07 14.75
N LEU A 151 -7.07 -8.97 15.10
CA LEU A 151 -6.42 -7.93 15.90
C LEU A 151 -6.11 -8.49 17.30
N PRO A 152 -5.01 -8.11 17.94
CA PRO A 152 -4.70 -8.54 19.30
C PRO A 152 -5.68 -7.90 20.29
N GLU A 153 -6.03 -8.62 21.34
CA GLU A 153 -6.87 -8.07 22.43
C GLU A 153 -6.14 -6.99 23.24
N SER A 154 -4.82 -7.04 23.27
CA SER A 154 -3.97 -6.06 23.93
C SER A 154 -2.59 -5.99 23.28
N VAL A 155 -1.93 -4.84 23.42
CA VAL A 155 -0.54 -4.64 22.99
C VAL A 155 0.27 -4.05 24.14
N VAL A 156 1.57 -4.36 24.17
CA VAL A 156 2.48 -3.75 25.14
C VAL A 156 2.82 -2.35 24.60
N VAL A 157 2.27 -1.34 25.25
CA VAL A 157 2.57 0.07 24.93
C VAL A 157 3.80 0.48 25.72
N SER A 158 4.80 1.05 25.05
CA SER A 158 5.99 1.53 25.73
C SER A 158 5.63 2.68 26.70
N LYS A 159 6.36 2.79 27.81
CA LYS A 159 6.14 3.89 28.79
C LYS A 159 6.35 5.28 28.19
N MET A 160 7.10 5.38 27.09
CA MET A 160 7.34 6.63 26.36
C MET A 160 6.22 6.95 25.37
N GLU A 161 5.63 5.92 24.75
CA GLU A 161 4.53 6.03 23.81
C GLU A 161 3.24 5.65 24.55
N LYS A 162 2.48 6.64 24.98
CA LYS A 162 1.26 6.43 25.78
C LYS A 162 0.14 5.67 25.04
N HIS A 163 0.28 5.41 23.76
CA HIS A 163 -0.64 4.66 22.91
C HIS A 163 0.10 3.95 21.79
N ASP A 164 -0.50 2.92 21.22
CA ASP A 164 -0.12 2.26 19.98
C ASP A 164 -1.37 2.05 19.15
N SER A 165 -1.25 2.02 17.83
CA SER A 165 -2.36 1.73 16.93
C SER A 165 -2.01 0.57 16.01
N LYS A 166 -2.96 -0.34 15.82
CA LYS A 166 -2.82 -1.46 14.90
C LYS A 166 -3.89 -1.37 13.83
N LYS A 167 -3.47 -1.48 12.57
CA LYS A 167 -4.36 -1.43 11.42
C LYS A 167 -4.64 -2.84 10.90
N LYS A 168 -5.91 -3.12 10.67
CA LYS A 168 -6.34 -4.36 10.00
C LYS A 168 -7.16 -4.03 8.78
N ILE A 169 -6.92 -4.79 7.71
CA ILE A 169 -7.79 -4.77 6.53
C ILE A 169 -8.88 -5.82 6.67
N PHE A 170 -10.12 -5.41 6.36
CA PHE A 170 -11.32 -6.24 6.49
C PHE A 170 -12.08 -6.32 5.17
N THR A 171 -12.61 -7.50 4.87
CA THR A 171 -13.81 -7.61 4.04
C THR A 171 -15.02 -7.13 4.85
N ARG A 172 -16.15 -6.84 4.19
CA ARG A 172 -17.39 -6.46 4.88
C ARG A 172 -17.85 -7.51 5.90
N LYS A 173 -17.74 -8.78 5.52
CA LYS A 173 -18.10 -9.91 6.39
C LYS A 173 -17.20 -10.00 7.62
N GLU A 174 -15.88 -9.94 7.43
CA GLU A 174 -14.94 -9.93 8.55
C GLU A 174 -15.16 -8.73 9.49
N PHE A 175 -15.57 -7.57 8.94
CA PHE A 175 -15.86 -6.39 9.75
C PHE A 175 -17.12 -6.59 10.62
N VAL A 176 -18.18 -7.20 10.07
CA VAL A 176 -19.36 -7.61 10.86
C VAL A 176 -18.95 -8.54 11.99
N GLU A 177 -18.17 -9.59 11.67
CA GLU A 177 -17.71 -10.58 12.65
C GLU A 177 -16.87 -9.93 13.76
N TYR A 178 -15.99 -9.00 13.39
CA TYR A 178 -15.17 -8.23 14.33
C TYR A 178 -16.03 -7.38 15.29
N ILE A 179 -16.97 -6.59 14.76
CA ILE A 179 -17.87 -5.77 15.60
C ILE A 179 -18.66 -6.65 16.58
N GLU A 180 -19.20 -7.77 16.11
CA GLU A 180 -19.97 -8.70 16.95
C GLU A 180 -19.09 -9.36 18.04
N GLU A 181 -17.84 -9.67 17.72
CA GLU A 181 -16.85 -10.23 18.66
C GLU A 181 -16.50 -9.20 19.77
N VAL A 182 -16.12 -7.98 19.36
CA VAL A 182 -15.72 -6.91 20.30
C VAL A 182 -16.87 -6.45 21.17
N SER A 183 -18.05 -6.24 20.59
CA SER A 183 -19.24 -5.81 21.34
C SER A 183 -19.86 -6.93 22.19
N LYS A 184 -19.46 -8.19 21.97
CA LYS A 184 -20.08 -9.40 22.56
C LYS A 184 -21.59 -9.48 22.31
N ARG A 185 -22.06 -8.89 21.22
CA ARG A 185 -23.49 -8.80 20.85
C ARG A 185 -23.66 -8.96 19.36
N LYS A 186 -24.74 -9.62 18.97
CA LYS A 186 -25.13 -9.67 17.56
C LYS A 186 -25.62 -8.30 17.09
N LEU A 187 -25.17 -7.88 15.92
CA LEU A 187 -25.69 -6.68 15.29
C LEU A 187 -27.16 -6.84 14.95
N PRO A 188 -27.98 -5.78 15.09
CA PRO A 188 -29.32 -5.75 14.53
C PRO A 188 -29.31 -6.12 13.05
N ALA A 189 -30.33 -6.82 12.59
CA ALA A 189 -30.39 -7.33 11.21
C ALA A 189 -30.23 -6.21 10.16
N GLU A 190 -30.82 -5.03 10.41
CA GLU A 190 -30.68 -3.86 9.53
C GLU A 190 -29.24 -3.37 9.45
N ALA A 191 -28.55 -3.23 10.59
CA ALA A 191 -27.16 -2.79 10.64
C ALA A 191 -26.25 -3.80 9.95
N ARG A 192 -26.45 -5.11 10.20
CA ARG A 192 -25.71 -6.16 9.52
C ARG A 192 -25.91 -6.13 8.01
N THR A 193 -27.16 -5.97 7.55
CA THR A 193 -27.51 -5.88 6.13
C THR A 193 -26.85 -4.64 5.50
N ALA A 194 -26.89 -3.50 6.19
CA ALA A 194 -26.25 -2.28 5.71
C ALA A 194 -24.74 -2.48 5.53
N ILE A 195 -24.02 -3.03 6.53
CA ILE A 195 -22.57 -3.27 6.43
C ILE A 195 -22.25 -4.20 5.25
N LEU A 196 -23.08 -5.22 5.01
CA LEU A 196 -22.81 -6.19 3.95
C LEU A 196 -23.07 -5.65 2.54
N ASN A 197 -24.07 -4.75 2.36
CA ASN A 197 -24.61 -4.43 1.05
C ASN A 197 -24.55 -2.94 0.68
N ASP A 198 -24.60 -2.03 1.65
CA ASP A 198 -24.70 -0.60 1.35
C ASP A 198 -23.35 0.01 0.99
N LYS A 199 -23.38 1.19 0.39
CA LYS A 199 -22.17 1.94 0.07
C LYS A 199 -21.40 2.29 1.36
N ILE A 200 -20.09 2.02 1.34
CA ILE A 200 -19.15 2.42 2.40
C ILE A 200 -18.37 3.62 1.92
N THR A 201 -18.29 4.66 2.74
CA THR A 201 -17.45 5.84 2.51
C THR A 201 -16.75 6.27 3.80
N VAL A 202 -15.57 6.85 3.66
CA VAL A 202 -14.85 7.53 4.74
C VAL A 202 -14.64 8.98 4.30
N ASP A 203 -15.11 9.93 5.10
CA ASP A 203 -15.17 11.36 4.75
C ASP A 203 -15.80 11.61 3.36
N GLY A 204 -16.88 10.85 3.04
CA GLY A 204 -17.59 10.90 1.77
C GLY A 204 -16.90 10.21 0.57
N LYS A 205 -15.70 9.63 0.75
CA LYS A 205 -14.90 8.96 -0.29
C LYS A 205 -15.05 7.44 -0.22
N ASP A 206 -15.18 6.78 -1.36
CA ASP A 206 -15.16 5.31 -1.48
C ASP A 206 -13.74 4.74 -1.71
N ASP A 207 -12.76 5.62 -1.88
CA ASP A 207 -11.33 5.34 -1.83
C ASP A 207 -10.59 6.54 -1.24
N THR A 208 -10.10 6.39 0.00
CA THR A 208 -9.47 7.48 0.77
C THR A 208 -8.16 7.97 0.17
N TYR A 209 -7.50 7.15 -0.67
CA TYR A 209 -6.23 7.49 -1.30
C TYR A 209 -6.33 8.03 -2.73
N THR A 210 -7.56 8.21 -3.26
CA THR A 210 -7.74 8.71 -4.63
C THR A 210 -7.02 10.04 -4.88
N GLU A 211 -7.14 11.01 -3.97
CA GLU A 211 -6.49 12.33 -4.12
C GLU A 211 -4.96 12.22 -4.02
N ILE A 212 -4.47 11.42 -3.08
CA ILE A 212 -3.03 11.20 -2.93
C ILE A 212 -2.46 10.56 -4.20
N LEU A 213 -3.17 9.60 -4.78
CA LEU A 213 -2.71 8.89 -5.98
C LEU A 213 -2.73 9.77 -7.22
N LYS A 214 -3.66 10.72 -7.33
CA LYS A 214 -3.63 11.74 -8.38
C LYS A 214 -2.36 12.59 -8.32
N LEU A 215 -1.82 12.85 -7.12
CA LEU A 215 -0.53 13.56 -6.96
C LEU A 215 0.66 12.72 -7.46
N TYR A 216 0.52 11.40 -7.53
CA TYR A 216 1.52 10.50 -8.12
C TYR A 216 1.34 10.30 -9.63
N GLU A 217 0.20 10.72 -10.19
CA GLU A 217 -0.08 10.61 -11.62
C GLU A 217 0.60 11.70 -12.45
N ASP A 218 0.79 11.46 -13.72
CA ASP A 218 1.75 11.92 -14.71
C ASP A 218 1.90 13.43 -15.02
N ASN A 219 1.21 14.35 -14.35
CA ASN A 219 1.22 15.77 -14.73
C ASN A 219 1.67 16.71 -13.63
N PHE A 220 2.62 16.28 -12.79
CA PHE A 220 3.19 17.20 -11.81
C PHE A 220 3.99 18.31 -12.52
N THR A 221 3.40 19.49 -12.60
CA THR A 221 4.11 20.69 -13.06
C THR A 221 4.99 21.19 -11.91
N VAL A 222 6.30 21.23 -12.14
CA VAL A 222 7.24 21.74 -11.15
C VAL A 222 6.95 23.24 -10.88
N PRO A 223 6.59 23.61 -9.64
CA PRO A 223 6.33 25.01 -9.32
C PRO A 223 7.56 25.90 -9.52
N ASN A 224 7.35 27.19 -9.62
CA ASN A 224 8.45 28.15 -9.50
C ASN A 224 8.79 28.30 -8.02
N TYR A 225 10.02 27.95 -7.66
CA TYR A 225 10.54 28.11 -6.30
C TYR A 225 11.40 29.37 -6.22
N ASN A 226 11.29 30.09 -5.11
CA ASN A 226 12.16 31.25 -4.85
C ASN A 226 13.57 30.82 -4.44
N THR A 227 13.74 29.60 -3.95
CA THR A 227 15.04 29.04 -3.57
C THR A 227 15.84 28.65 -4.82
N PRO A 228 17.01 29.26 -5.05
CA PRO A 228 17.89 28.90 -6.16
C PRO A 228 18.25 27.41 -6.15
N GLY A 229 18.22 26.77 -7.32
CA GLY A 229 18.55 25.34 -7.49
C GLY A 229 17.46 24.35 -7.06
N LEU A 230 16.41 24.78 -6.37
CA LEU A 230 15.36 23.88 -5.89
C LEU A 230 14.51 23.34 -7.06
N LYS A 231 14.21 24.19 -8.05
CA LYS A 231 13.46 23.81 -9.25
C LYS A 231 14.14 22.67 -10.00
N GLU A 232 15.46 22.77 -10.19
CA GLU A 232 16.25 21.75 -10.89
C GLU A 232 16.28 20.42 -10.15
N ILE A 233 16.37 20.44 -8.81
CA ILE A 233 16.33 19.22 -8.01
C ILE A 233 14.95 18.56 -8.10
N VAL A 234 13.89 19.35 -7.95
CA VAL A 234 12.52 18.83 -8.05
C VAL A 234 12.25 18.26 -9.45
N GLN A 235 12.72 18.91 -10.51
CA GLN A 235 12.59 18.36 -11.87
C GLN A 235 13.31 17.01 -12.00
N LYS A 236 14.54 16.88 -11.49
CA LYS A 236 15.26 15.61 -11.46
C LYS A 236 14.50 14.53 -10.68
N MET A 237 13.86 14.89 -9.56
CA MET A 237 13.04 13.97 -8.78
C MET A 237 11.83 13.47 -9.58
N VAL A 238 11.16 14.35 -10.32
CA VAL A 238 10.06 13.99 -11.24
C VAL A 238 10.56 13.03 -12.32
N ASP A 239 11.71 13.29 -12.91
CA ASP A 239 12.30 12.42 -13.94
C ASP A 239 12.65 11.04 -13.40
N VAL A 240 13.22 10.97 -12.19
CA VAL A 240 13.53 9.71 -11.49
C VAL A 240 12.24 8.94 -11.19
N LYS A 241 11.18 9.62 -10.70
CA LYS A 241 9.87 9.04 -10.47
C LYS A 241 9.29 8.41 -11.74
N ASN A 242 9.31 9.15 -12.85
CA ASN A 242 8.76 8.68 -14.12
C ASN A 242 9.54 7.48 -14.68
N LYS A 243 10.86 7.45 -14.50
CA LYS A 243 11.69 6.28 -14.82
C LYS A 243 11.36 5.09 -13.91
N TYR A 244 11.17 5.34 -12.60
CA TYR A 244 10.83 4.30 -11.64
C TYR A 244 9.48 3.65 -11.94
N ALA A 245 8.48 4.44 -12.28
CA ALA A 245 7.14 3.95 -12.64
C ALA A 245 7.16 2.93 -13.81
N LYS A 246 8.13 3.05 -14.72
CA LYS A 246 8.33 2.15 -15.87
C LYS A 246 9.33 1.02 -15.62
N ALA A 247 10.11 1.10 -14.55
CA ALA A 247 11.15 0.13 -14.23
C ALA A 247 10.54 -1.17 -13.70
N TYR A 248 10.81 -2.30 -14.35
CA TYR A 248 10.33 -3.61 -13.92
C TYR A 248 11.43 -4.55 -13.40
N LYS A 249 12.71 -4.16 -13.53
CA LYS A 249 13.85 -4.92 -13.00
C LYS A 249 14.25 -4.44 -11.63
N ALA A 250 14.33 -5.33 -10.64
CA ALA A 250 14.67 -5.00 -9.26
C ALA A 250 15.97 -4.17 -9.12
N ARG A 251 17.00 -4.48 -9.95
CA ARG A 251 18.28 -3.75 -9.93
C ARG A 251 18.10 -2.27 -10.34
N GLU A 252 17.30 -2.03 -11.37
CA GLU A 252 17.00 -0.69 -11.87
C GLU A 252 16.17 0.09 -10.83
N GLN A 253 15.12 -0.52 -10.30
CA GLN A 253 14.30 0.06 -9.25
C GLN A 253 15.13 0.48 -8.03
N LYS A 254 16.03 -0.40 -7.54
CA LYS A 254 16.96 -0.07 -6.44
C LYS A 254 17.88 1.10 -6.76
N LYS A 255 18.39 1.19 -7.98
CA LYS A 255 19.24 2.30 -8.41
C LYS A 255 18.46 3.62 -8.39
N LEU A 256 17.27 3.64 -8.98
CA LEU A 256 16.43 4.84 -9.04
C LEU A 256 15.96 5.29 -7.65
N LYS A 257 15.66 4.35 -6.76
CA LYS A 257 15.30 4.69 -5.37
C LYS A 257 16.45 5.36 -4.61
N LYS A 258 17.67 4.84 -4.75
CA LYS A 258 18.88 5.47 -4.17
C LYS A 258 19.13 6.87 -4.76
N GLU A 259 18.87 7.05 -6.06
CA GLU A 259 18.98 8.35 -6.71
C GLU A 259 17.95 9.33 -6.14
N MET A 260 16.70 8.90 -5.94
CA MET A 260 15.65 9.69 -5.28
C MET A 260 16.05 10.09 -3.86
N GLU A 261 16.55 9.14 -3.05
CA GLU A 261 17.00 9.41 -1.67
C GLU A 261 18.14 10.45 -1.63
N LYS A 262 19.05 10.44 -2.63
CA LYS A 262 20.10 11.44 -2.75
C LYS A 262 19.53 12.83 -3.05
N LEU A 263 18.61 12.92 -4.02
CA LEU A 263 17.96 14.18 -4.38
C LEU A 263 17.13 14.76 -3.22
N LEU A 264 16.45 13.91 -2.43
CA LEU A 264 15.75 14.34 -1.22
C LEU A 264 16.69 14.99 -0.20
N LYS A 265 17.86 14.40 0.05
CA LYS A 265 18.87 14.96 0.96
C LYS A 265 19.47 16.28 0.44
N GLU A 266 19.64 16.40 -0.88
CA GLU A 266 20.09 17.66 -1.51
C GLU A 266 19.02 18.76 -1.34
N MET A 267 17.75 18.41 -1.58
CA MET A 267 16.62 19.31 -1.37
C MET A 267 16.51 19.79 0.08
N GLU A 268 16.63 18.87 1.06
CA GLU A 268 16.59 19.20 2.48
C GLU A 268 17.71 20.17 2.89
N LYS A 269 18.92 19.98 2.36
CA LYS A 269 20.06 20.90 2.61
C LYS A 269 19.80 22.29 2.07
N LEU A 270 19.28 22.41 0.85
CA LEU A 270 18.93 23.70 0.27
C LEU A 270 17.83 24.41 1.08
N ASN A 271 16.80 23.68 1.46
CA ASN A 271 15.72 24.24 2.28
C ASN A 271 16.21 24.73 3.64
N LYS A 272 17.07 24.00 4.33
CA LYS A 272 17.66 24.44 5.61
C LYS A 272 18.47 25.72 5.46
N SER A 273 19.35 25.78 4.48
CA SER A 273 20.17 26.95 4.25
C SER A 273 19.37 28.20 3.90
N TYR A 274 18.22 28.04 3.26
CA TYR A 274 17.32 29.12 2.91
C TYR A 274 16.48 29.60 4.12
N VAL A 275 16.01 28.67 4.96
CA VAL A 275 15.24 28.98 6.19
C VAL A 275 16.09 29.73 7.20
N GLU A 276 17.39 29.41 7.31
CA GLU A 276 18.32 30.11 8.23
C GLU A 276 18.61 31.55 7.81
N ASN A 277 18.47 31.88 6.52
CA ASN A 277 18.79 33.16 5.94
C ASN A 277 17.57 34.07 5.69
N ASP A 278 16.34 33.57 5.78
CA ASP A 278 15.13 34.35 5.46
C ASP A 278 14.11 34.27 6.60
N SER A 279 13.90 35.43 7.26
CA SER A 279 12.99 35.54 8.40
C SER A 279 11.52 35.33 8.01
N GLY A 280 11.06 34.08 7.98
CA GLY A 280 9.72 33.80 8.43
C GLY A 280 8.57 33.59 7.41
N LYS A 281 8.78 33.37 6.12
CA LYS A 281 7.71 33.04 5.18
C LYS A 281 8.07 31.88 4.24
N ASN A 282 8.28 30.70 4.77
CA ASN A 282 8.44 29.51 3.95
C ASN A 282 7.18 28.64 4.02
N VAL A 283 6.43 28.63 2.93
CA VAL A 283 5.44 27.61 2.68
C VAL A 283 6.21 26.35 2.25
N TYR A 284 6.29 25.37 3.13
CA TYR A 284 6.88 24.08 2.85
C TYR A 284 6.02 23.34 1.83
N TYR A 285 6.28 23.52 0.56
CA TYR A 285 5.81 22.62 -0.47
C TYR A 285 6.79 21.45 -0.53
N TYR A 286 6.54 20.39 0.26
CA TYR A 286 7.14 19.10 -0.03
C TYR A 286 6.54 18.62 -1.36
N PRO A 287 7.33 18.55 -2.44
CA PRO A 287 6.81 17.89 -3.63
C PRO A 287 6.53 16.42 -3.27
N TYR A 288 5.31 15.98 -3.40
CA TYR A 288 4.88 14.59 -3.22
C TYR A 288 5.47 13.68 -4.32
N VAL A 289 6.79 13.73 -4.49
CA VAL A 289 7.54 12.88 -5.43
C VAL A 289 7.99 11.60 -4.71
N TYR A 290 7.13 11.07 -3.82
CA TYR A 290 7.51 9.92 -3.01
C TYR A 290 7.25 8.61 -3.76
N ILE A 291 8.30 7.83 -3.98
CA ILE A 291 8.21 6.47 -4.51
C ILE A 291 7.94 5.53 -3.33
N ASN A 292 6.69 5.34 -2.97
CA ASN A 292 6.30 4.46 -1.85
C ASN A 292 5.30 3.36 -2.26
N GLN A 293 4.96 3.28 -3.53
CA GLN A 293 4.06 2.25 -4.02
C GLN A 293 4.80 0.92 -4.14
N GLY A 294 4.18 -0.16 -3.65
CA GLY A 294 4.66 -1.54 -3.85
C GLY A 294 4.18 -2.13 -5.17
N THR A 295 3.15 -1.52 -5.78
CA THR A 295 2.54 -1.98 -7.03
C THR A 295 1.98 -0.80 -7.82
N ILE A 296 2.13 -0.81 -9.13
CA ILE A 296 1.52 0.17 -10.04
C ILE A 296 0.86 -0.55 -11.22
N ILE A 297 -0.33 -0.09 -11.60
CA ILE A 297 -1.01 -0.53 -12.82
C ILE A 297 -0.39 0.22 -14.00
N GLU A 298 0.02 -0.51 -15.06
CA GLU A 298 0.46 0.11 -16.31
C GLU A 298 -0.75 0.69 -17.04
N LYS A 299 -0.63 1.92 -17.51
CA LYS A 299 -1.65 2.62 -18.34
C LYS A 299 -1.56 2.19 -19.78
#